data_3391e308fdabdffb02dab4dc95073aab
#
_entry.id   3391e308fdabdffb02dab4dc95073aab
#
_cell.length_a   1.000
_cell.length_b   1.000
_cell.length_c   1.000
_cell.angle_alpha   90.00
_cell.angle_beta   90.00
_cell.angle_gamma   90.00
#
_symmetry.space_group_name_H-M   'P 1'
#
loop_
_entity.id
_entity.type
_entity.pdbx_description
1 polymer ?
#
loop_
_entity_poly.entity_id
_entity_poly.type
_entity_poly.pdbx_seq_one_letter_code
_entity_poly.pdbx_strand_id
1 'polypeptide(L)'
;MKYCALSPLLSRIAAPCRVTGVRVSSGRSLRLIGRWLAGALGLLLLVLGLLIALVVERQPSLTPHPATEMDPAGQLLRGKLRADPIGASEKRFVLNADDLDAAAHLLLARKRLWGETRFLIEDQRLTGQVSLRLPVDHAQLFVNLGIEAIDREGGARLESLRIGHLGFSSPMAGWVLQGFLHLPRFSRYRALLTPLLQEVRIADGRLVPMVRWNSEILGNLRGVMPLPSDKERLPIYRQKLAEVLNDGTENRYVRLVRLMQPLFTLAHERGQANRQPIEENRAALLVLSDYETGKDWENPDGQTTLPRRQVLLNKRIDTAQHFLGAAVMALSGQGTLVEMIGLAKELHDTHDGSGFSFIDLAADQAGAMLGRYAVRTPEMAVHIQEILSRNGADEGLLIPQLKDLPESMDTQAFASRFKKIDSPEYEAMKQEIDSRIRSLPLYKVQ
;
A
#
# COMPACT_ATOMS: atom_id res chain seq x y z
N MET A 1 15.76 -58.48 56.72
CA MET A 1 15.22 -58.74 58.08
C MET A 1 13.71 -58.53 58.04
N LYS A 2 13.02 -59.65 58.33
CA LYS A 2 11.67 -59.81 58.95
C LYS A 2 10.46 -59.26 58.17
N TYR A 3 9.67 -60.11 57.49
CA TYR A 3 8.51 -60.89 58.01
C TYR A 3 7.38 -60.04 58.55
N CYS A 4 6.14 -60.08 58.00
CA CYS A 4 5.05 -61.10 58.13
C CYS A 4 3.94 -60.68 57.17
N ALA A 5 3.46 -61.41 56.24
CA ALA A 5 2.47 -62.49 56.24
C ALA A 5 1.20 -62.20 57.11
N LEU A 6 0.04 -62.13 56.43
CA LEU A 6 -1.21 -62.85 56.80
C LEU A 6 -2.32 -62.54 55.75
N SER A 7 -2.66 -63.56 54.99
CA SER A 7 -3.99 -63.77 54.37
C SER A 7 -4.91 -64.40 55.40
N PRO A 8 -6.16 -64.87 55.15
CA PRO A 8 -7.15 -64.56 54.11
C PRO A 8 -8.53 -64.28 54.69
N LEU A 9 -9.51 -63.91 53.88
CA LEU A 9 -10.94 -64.26 54.04
C LEU A 9 -11.77 -63.15 53.34
N LEU A 10 -12.38 -63.45 52.27
CA LEU A 10 -13.77 -63.72 52.00
C LEU A 10 -14.08 -63.75 50.54
N SER A 11 -14.28 -64.91 50.03
CA SER A 11 -15.02 -65.23 48.83
C SER A 11 -16.51 -64.88 49.02
N ARG A 12 -17.08 -64.29 47.98
CA ARG A 12 -18.50 -64.13 47.58
C ARG A 12 -18.82 -62.67 47.40
N ILE A 13 -19.02 -62.23 46.13
CA ILE A 13 -20.25 -62.22 45.37
C ILE A 13 -19.88 -61.78 43.97
N ALA A 14 -19.85 -62.65 43.01
CA ALA A 14 -19.84 -62.39 41.62
C ALA A 14 -21.30 -62.21 41.16
N ALA A 15 -21.71 -60.96 40.93
CA ALA A 15 -22.89 -60.70 40.16
C ALA A 15 -22.43 -60.18 38.75
N PRO A 16 -22.85 -60.81 37.66
CA PRO A 16 -22.49 -60.28 36.35
C PRO A 16 -23.22 -58.94 36.04
N CYS A 17 -22.51 -57.86 36.07
CA CYS A 17 -23.01 -56.62 35.46
C CYS A 17 -23.36 -56.92 34.02
N ARG A 18 -24.63 -57.08 33.69
CA ARG A 18 -25.14 -56.96 32.33
C ARG A 18 -24.87 -55.56 31.87
N VAL A 19 -23.83 -55.38 31.04
CA VAL A 19 -23.65 -54.22 30.22
C VAL A 19 -24.80 -54.24 29.19
N THR A 20 -25.86 -53.53 29.49
CA THR A 20 -26.89 -53.22 28.49
C THR A 20 -26.20 -52.42 27.40
N GLY A 21 -25.90 -53.09 26.29
CA GLY A 21 -25.38 -52.45 25.10
C GLY A 21 -26.36 -51.38 24.63
N VAL A 22 -26.00 -50.13 24.86
CA VAL A 22 -26.65 -48.99 24.19
C VAL A 22 -26.33 -49.18 22.72
N ARG A 23 -27.28 -49.74 21.97
CA ARG A 23 -27.25 -49.70 20.51
C ARG A 23 -27.33 -48.25 20.10
N VAL A 24 -26.16 -47.65 19.86
CA VAL A 24 -26.07 -46.36 19.18
C VAL A 24 -26.57 -46.61 17.78
N SER A 25 -27.80 -46.18 17.50
CA SER A 25 -28.40 -46.19 16.16
C SER A 25 -27.77 -45.08 15.29
N SER A 26 -26.44 -45.17 15.10
CA SER A 26 -25.65 -44.12 14.46
C SER A 26 -25.75 -44.06 12.91
N GLY A 27 -26.38 -45.06 12.31
CA GLY A 27 -26.42 -45.12 10.83
C GLY A 27 -27.51 -44.29 10.17
N ARG A 28 -28.64 -43.99 10.86
CA ARG A 28 -29.73 -43.20 10.29
C ARG A 28 -29.54 -41.70 10.49
N SER A 29 -29.04 -41.29 11.65
CA SER A 29 -28.76 -39.87 11.94
C SER A 29 -27.61 -39.31 11.09
N LEU A 30 -26.55 -40.08 10.87
CA LEU A 30 -25.44 -39.68 9.96
C LEU A 30 -25.90 -39.53 8.51
N ARG A 31 -26.76 -40.39 8.02
CA ARG A 31 -27.30 -40.27 6.65
C ARG A 31 -28.27 -39.10 6.50
N LEU A 32 -29.03 -38.76 7.54
CA LEU A 32 -29.89 -37.57 7.56
C LEU A 32 -29.07 -36.27 7.58
N ILE A 33 -28.06 -36.20 8.45
CA ILE A 33 -27.13 -35.04 8.49
C ILE A 33 -26.41 -34.86 7.14
N GLY A 34 -25.93 -35.96 6.54
CA GLY A 34 -25.30 -35.92 5.21
C GLY A 34 -26.24 -35.38 4.12
N ARG A 35 -27.53 -35.74 4.14
CA ARG A 35 -28.55 -35.22 3.19
C ARG A 35 -28.82 -33.73 3.43
N TRP A 36 -28.89 -33.26 4.67
CA TRP A 36 -29.06 -31.84 4.99
C TRP A 36 -27.84 -31.01 4.58
N LEU A 37 -26.64 -31.51 4.80
CA LEU A 37 -25.40 -30.86 4.37
C LEU A 37 -25.31 -30.81 2.83
N ALA A 38 -25.65 -31.88 2.14
CA ALA A 38 -25.69 -31.89 0.67
C ALA A 38 -26.74 -30.93 0.12
N GLY A 39 -27.94 -30.89 0.75
CA GLY A 39 -28.99 -29.92 0.39
C GLY A 39 -28.57 -28.47 0.64
N ALA A 40 -27.95 -28.18 1.77
CA ALA A 40 -27.42 -26.86 2.10
C ALA A 40 -26.30 -26.44 1.14
N LEU A 41 -25.40 -27.34 0.78
CA LEU A 41 -24.35 -27.09 -0.23
C LEU A 41 -24.95 -26.84 -1.61
N GLY A 42 -25.95 -27.65 -2.02
CA GLY A 42 -26.66 -27.46 -3.28
C GLY A 42 -27.37 -26.09 -3.36
N LEU A 43 -28.03 -25.70 -2.26
CA LEU A 43 -28.65 -24.37 -2.16
C LEU A 43 -27.61 -23.25 -2.21
N LEU A 44 -26.48 -23.40 -1.51
CA LEU A 44 -25.39 -22.43 -1.53
C LEU A 44 -24.82 -22.25 -2.94
N LEU A 45 -24.58 -23.35 -3.66
CA LEU A 45 -24.10 -23.32 -5.05
C LEU A 45 -25.10 -22.67 -6.00
N LEU A 46 -26.40 -22.94 -5.80
CA LEU A 46 -27.45 -22.33 -6.58
C LEU A 46 -27.53 -20.81 -6.34
N VAL A 47 -27.48 -20.39 -5.07
CA VAL A 47 -27.45 -18.95 -4.70
C VAL A 47 -26.21 -18.28 -5.27
N LEU A 48 -25.05 -18.91 -5.16
CA LEU A 48 -23.81 -18.39 -5.73
C LEU A 48 -23.88 -18.27 -7.25
N GLY A 49 -24.39 -19.27 -7.93
CA GLY A 49 -24.61 -19.25 -9.38
C GLY A 49 -25.56 -18.13 -9.80
N LEU A 50 -26.67 -17.93 -9.07
CA LEU A 50 -27.59 -16.84 -9.29
C LEU A 50 -26.94 -15.46 -9.08
N LEU A 51 -26.16 -15.30 -8.00
CA LEU A 51 -25.43 -14.06 -7.76
C LEU A 51 -24.42 -13.77 -8.87
N ILE A 52 -23.69 -14.78 -9.33
CA ILE A 52 -22.76 -14.63 -10.46
C ILE A 52 -23.53 -14.20 -11.72
N ALA A 53 -24.68 -14.83 -12.02
CA ALA A 53 -25.49 -14.48 -13.16
C ALA A 53 -26.07 -13.05 -13.09
N LEU A 54 -26.31 -12.53 -11.89
CA LEU A 54 -26.78 -11.15 -11.67
C LEU A 54 -25.66 -10.10 -11.75
N VAL A 55 -24.41 -10.49 -11.46
CA VAL A 55 -23.25 -9.59 -11.42
C VAL A 55 -22.51 -9.57 -12.75
N VAL A 56 -22.43 -10.73 -13.43
CA VAL A 56 -21.67 -10.89 -14.67
C VAL A 56 -22.56 -10.68 -15.88
N GLU A 57 -22.15 -9.78 -16.75
CA GLU A 57 -22.86 -9.42 -17.97
C GLU A 57 -22.07 -9.80 -19.22
N ARG A 58 -22.74 -10.01 -20.34
CA ARG A 58 -22.12 -10.34 -21.63
C ARG A 58 -21.76 -9.11 -22.47
N GLN A 59 -22.22 -7.95 -22.05
CA GLN A 59 -21.98 -6.69 -22.74
C GLN A 59 -21.42 -5.65 -21.76
N PRO A 60 -20.44 -4.83 -22.19
CA PRO A 60 -19.99 -3.72 -21.38
C PRO A 60 -21.06 -2.62 -21.38
N SER A 61 -21.22 -1.92 -20.27
CA SER A 61 -22.09 -0.74 -20.18
C SER A 61 -21.48 0.49 -20.86
N LEU A 62 -20.16 0.47 -21.08
CA LEU A 62 -19.40 1.53 -21.74
C LEU A 62 -18.77 0.98 -23.02
N THR A 63 -18.87 1.74 -24.10
CA THR A 63 -18.16 1.44 -25.35
C THR A 63 -16.68 1.84 -25.21
N PRO A 64 -15.75 1.01 -25.69
CA PRO A 64 -14.32 1.35 -25.66
C PRO A 64 -14.07 2.68 -26.37
N HIS A 65 -13.36 3.58 -25.70
CA HIS A 65 -12.82 4.75 -26.38
C HIS A 65 -11.57 4.34 -27.17
N PRO A 66 -11.35 4.89 -28.38
CA PRO A 66 -10.10 4.68 -29.07
C PRO A 66 -8.99 5.18 -28.16
N ALA A 67 -8.02 4.29 -27.87
CA ALA A 67 -6.86 4.61 -27.05
C ALA A 67 -6.13 5.81 -27.66
N THR A 68 -6.34 6.98 -27.12
CA THR A 68 -5.47 8.12 -27.38
C THR A 68 -4.16 7.81 -26.67
N GLU A 69 -3.05 7.80 -27.38
CA GLU A 69 -1.67 7.50 -26.92
C GLU A 69 -1.15 8.50 -25.89
N MET A 70 -1.98 9.06 -25.06
CA MET A 70 -1.59 10.00 -24.02
C MET A 70 -1.45 9.27 -22.68
N ASP A 71 -0.32 9.48 -22.01
CA ASP A 71 -0.11 9.11 -20.62
C ASP A 71 -1.09 9.91 -19.73
N PRO A 72 -2.30 9.37 -19.42
CA PRO A 72 -3.31 10.11 -18.67
C PRO A 72 -2.83 10.41 -17.25
N ALA A 73 -1.98 9.53 -16.70
CA ALA A 73 -1.43 9.66 -15.37
C ALA A 73 -0.48 10.85 -15.23
N GLY A 74 0.35 11.06 -16.23
CA GLY A 74 1.27 12.20 -16.26
C GLY A 74 0.54 13.53 -16.41
N GLN A 75 -0.60 13.56 -17.09
CA GLN A 75 -1.39 14.79 -17.27
C GLN A 75 -2.24 15.14 -16.04
N LEU A 76 -2.80 14.13 -15.37
CA LEU A 76 -3.57 14.31 -14.13
C LEU A 76 -2.72 14.87 -13.01
N LEU A 77 -1.49 14.35 -12.88
CA LEU A 77 -0.51 14.80 -11.89
C LEU A 77 0.05 16.19 -12.23
N ARG A 78 0.18 16.51 -13.52
CA ARG A 78 0.81 17.75 -13.97
C ARG A 78 -0.09 19.00 -13.93
N GLY A 79 -1.40 18.81 -14.06
CA GLY A 79 -2.32 19.95 -14.27
C GLY A 79 -3.10 20.43 -13.05
N LYS A 80 -3.32 19.63 -12.00
CA LYS A 80 -4.42 19.89 -11.07
C LYS A 80 -4.19 19.64 -9.59
N LEU A 81 -2.96 19.40 -9.14
CA LEU A 81 -2.63 19.53 -7.73
C LEU A 81 -2.52 21.02 -7.31
N ARG A 82 -3.43 21.85 -7.80
CA ARG A 82 -3.70 23.14 -7.19
C ARG A 82 -4.46 22.89 -5.91
N ALA A 83 -3.72 22.63 -4.84
CA ALA A 83 -4.28 22.66 -3.51
C ALA A 83 -4.31 24.12 -3.09
N ASP A 84 -5.50 24.71 -2.96
CA ASP A 84 -5.64 25.98 -2.25
C ASP A 84 -5.36 25.71 -0.77
N PRO A 85 -4.36 26.36 -0.16
CA PRO A 85 -4.04 26.16 1.24
C PRO A 85 -5.16 26.76 2.11
N ILE A 86 -5.80 25.91 2.93
CA ILE A 86 -6.77 26.34 3.95
C ILE A 86 -6.16 26.18 5.34
N GLY A 87 -4.91 26.54 5.51
CA GLY A 87 -4.17 26.32 6.74
C GLY A 87 -3.14 25.21 6.63
N ALA A 88 -2.23 25.17 7.60
CA ALA A 88 -1.01 24.37 7.55
C ALA A 88 -1.22 22.84 7.49
N SER A 89 -2.42 22.33 7.80
CA SER A 89 -2.68 20.88 7.90
C SER A 89 -3.77 20.34 6.99
N GLU A 90 -4.51 21.19 6.26
CA GLU A 90 -5.63 20.76 5.42
C GLU A 90 -5.47 21.26 3.98
N LYS A 91 -5.68 20.36 3.01
CA LYS A 91 -5.58 20.68 1.58
C LYS A 91 -6.86 20.32 0.86
N ARG A 92 -7.30 21.20 -0.02
CA ARG A 92 -8.37 20.96 -0.98
C ARG A 92 -7.80 20.56 -2.32
N PHE A 93 -8.24 19.43 -2.83
CA PHE A 93 -8.00 19.07 -4.22
C PHE A 93 -9.26 19.39 -5.02
N VAL A 94 -9.08 19.84 -6.24
CA VAL A 94 -10.21 20.13 -7.13
C VAL A 94 -10.08 19.23 -8.35
N LEU A 95 -10.99 18.27 -8.48
CA LEU A 95 -10.99 17.25 -9.51
C LEU A 95 -12.22 17.41 -10.40
N ASN A 96 -12.05 17.39 -11.71
CA ASN A 96 -13.17 17.31 -12.66
C ASN A 96 -13.42 15.85 -13.08
N ALA A 97 -14.41 15.61 -13.93
CA ALA A 97 -14.78 14.30 -14.43
C ALA A 97 -13.61 13.60 -15.16
N ASP A 98 -12.89 14.31 -16.02
CA ASP A 98 -11.76 13.76 -16.78
C ASP A 98 -10.61 13.33 -15.84
N ASP A 99 -10.43 14.03 -14.71
CA ASP A 99 -9.42 13.69 -13.71
C ASP A 99 -9.77 12.36 -13.03
N LEU A 100 -11.05 12.14 -12.74
CA LEU A 100 -11.51 10.89 -12.16
C LEU A 100 -11.39 9.73 -13.15
N ASP A 101 -11.72 9.95 -14.41
CA ASP A 101 -11.55 8.96 -15.48
C ASP A 101 -10.09 8.56 -15.64
N ALA A 102 -9.20 9.52 -15.73
CA ALA A 102 -7.78 9.27 -15.87
C ALA A 102 -7.21 8.54 -14.64
N ALA A 103 -7.62 8.91 -13.40
CA ALA A 103 -7.22 8.20 -12.19
C ALA A 103 -7.71 6.74 -12.18
N ALA A 104 -8.96 6.52 -12.58
CA ALA A 104 -9.55 5.18 -12.65
C ALA A 104 -8.86 4.32 -13.72
N HIS A 105 -8.61 4.82 -14.91
CA HIS A 105 -7.86 4.13 -15.97
C HIS A 105 -6.45 3.75 -15.51
N LEU A 106 -5.76 4.65 -14.81
CA LEU A 106 -4.45 4.36 -14.23
C LEU A 106 -4.51 3.20 -13.23
N LEU A 107 -5.52 3.19 -12.34
CA LEU A 107 -5.71 2.11 -11.38
C LEU A 107 -5.97 0.77 -12.07
N LEU A 108 -6.80 0.76 -13.12
CA LEU A 108 -7.09 -0.44 -13.92
C LEU A 108 -5.82 -0.96 -14.61
N ALA A 109 -5.08 -0.09 -15.30
CA ALA A 109 -3.84 -0.45 -15.99
C ALA A 109 -2.80 -1.05 -15.04
N ARG A 110 -2.64 -0.48 -13.84
CA ARG A 110 -1.73 -1.02 -12.82
C ARG A 110 -2.12 -2.38 -12.28
N LYS A 111 -3.42 -2.65 -12.19
CA LYS A 111 -3.94 -3.95 -11.76
C LYS A 111 -4.00 -4.96 -12.91
N ARG A 112 -3.54 -4.57 -14.12
CA ARG A 112 -3.68 -5.37 -15.34
C ARG A 112 -5.12 -5.79 -15.60
N LEU A 113 -6.06 -4.92 -15.22
CA LEU A 113 -7.48 -5.11 -15.49
C LEU A 113 -7.84 -4.33 -16.76
N TRP A 114 -8.52 -4.99 -17.66
CA TRP A 114 -9.09 -4.34 -18.84
C TRP A 114 -10.44 -3.78 -18.47
N GLY A 115 -10.65 -2.49 -18.70
CA GLY A 115 -11.92 -1.86 -18.39
C GLY A 115 -11.99 -0.44 -18.89
N GLU A 116 -13.22 0.05 -18.98
CA GLU A 116 -13.57 1.42 -19.36
C GLU A 116 -14.21 2.12 -18.17
N THR A 117 -13.96 3.41 -18.05
CA THR A 117 -14.54 4.24 -17.00
C THR A 117 -15.17 5.48 -17.61
N ARG A 118 -16.19 6.01 -16.96
CA ARG A 118 -16.80 7.28 -17.30
C ARG A 118 -17.36 7.94 -16.05
N PHE A 119 -16.86 9.13 -15.76
CA PHE A 119 -17.41 9.97 -14.71
C PHE A 119 -18.10 11.20 -15.32
N LEU A 120 -19.14 11.64 -14.63
CA LEU A 120 -19.86 12.88 -14.94
C LEU A 120 -20.14 13.60 -13.63
N ILE A 121 -19.86 14.89 -13.60
CA ILE A 121 -20.16 15.73 -12.45
C ILE A 121 -21.04 16.87 -12.93
N GLU A 122 -22.29 16.88 -12.47
CA GLU A 122 -23.29 17.89 -12.79
C GLU A 122 -23.73 18.53 -11.47
N ASP A 123 -23.54 19.83 -11.34
CA ASP A 123 -23.87 20.60 -10.14
C ASP A 123 -23.30 19.93 -8.86
N GLN A 124 -24.16 19.30 -8.08
CA GLN A 124 -23.84 18.62 -6.82
C GLN A 124 -23.95 17.09 -6.92
N ARG A 125 -24.02 16.54 -8.13
CA ARG A 125 -24.15 15.09 -8.41
C ARG A 125 -22.93 14.57 -9.15
N LEU A 126 -22.35 13.49 -8.64
CA LEU A 126 -21.34 12.69 -9.30
C LEU A 126 -21.97 11.36 -9.73
N THR A 127 -21.87 11.05 -11.03
CA THR A 127 -22.17 9.74 -11.58
C THR A 127 -20.90 9.10 -12.09
N GLY A 128 -20.62 7.85 -11.67
CA GLY A 128 -19.47 7.08 -12.13
C GLY A 128 -19.91 5.75 -12.69
N GLN A 129 -19.38 5.34 -13.82
CA GLN A 129 -19.59 4.04 -14.45
C GLN A 129 -18.25 3.39 -14.75
N VAL A 130 -18.16 2.08 -14.52
CA VAL A 130 -16.96 1.29 -14.79
C VAL A 130 -17.40 -0.04 -15.39
N SER A 131 -16.85 -0.42 -16.53
CA SER A 131 -17.02 -1.72 -17.16
C SER A 131 -15.73 -2.50 -17.09
N LEU A 132 -15.65 -3.55 -16.28
CA LEU A 132 -14.46 -4.39 -16.11
C LEU A 132 -14.61 -5.68 -16.92
N ARG A 133 -13.66 -5.97 -17.79
CA ARG A 133 -13.58 -7.25 -18.49
C ARG A 133 -12.96 -8.30 -17.57
N LEU A 134 -13.64 -9.43 -17.42
CA LEU A 134 -13.10 -10.57 -16.68
C LEU A 134 -12.04 -11.32 -17.51
N PRO A 135 -10.94 -11.77 -16.90
CA PRO A 135 -9.89 -12.53 -17.58
C PRO A 135 -10.32 -14.01 -17.75
N VAL A 136 -11.35 -14.23 -18.57
CA VAL A 136 -11.86 -15.57 -18.90
C VAL A 136 -11.56 -15.84 -20.37
N ASP A 137 -10.80 -16.90 -20.62
CA ASP A 137 -10.49 -17.34 -21.98
C ASP A 137 -11.77 -17.78 -22.71
N HIS A 138 -11.92 -17.36 -23.96
CA HIS A 138 -13.03 -17.67 -24.85
C HIS A 138 -14.42 -17.06 -24.51
N ALA A 139 -14.55 -16.24 -23.46
CA ALA A 139 -15.80 -15.55 -23.15
C ALA A 139 -15.56 -14.05 -22.90
N GLN A 140 -16.36 -13.21 -23.56
CA GLN A 140 -16.40 -11.78 -23.25
C GLN A 140 -17.40 -11.58 -22.11
N LEU A 141 -16.88 -11.56 -20.89
CA LEU A 141 -17.65 -11.34 -19.67
C LEU A 141 -17.20 -10.05 -19.00
N PHE A 142 -18.18 -9.31 -18.48
CA PHE A 142 -17.97 -8.01 -17.88
C PHE A 142 -18.63 -7.93 -16.51
N VAL A 143 -18.05 -7.10 -15.64
CA VAL A 143 -18.70 -6.62 -14.44
C VAL A 143 -18.90 -5.13 -14.60
N ASN A 144 -20.14 -4.70 -14.70
CA ASN A 144 -20.52 -3.31 -14.82
C ASN A 144 -20.84 -2.74 -13.45
N LEU A 145 -20.16 -1.65 -13.09
CA LEU A 145 -20.34 -0.93 -11.85
C LEU A 145 -20.92 0.45 -12.14
N GLY A 146 -21.84 0.91 -11.32
CA GLY A 146 -22.37 2.27 -11.36
C GLY A 146 -22.45 2.85 -9.95
N ILE A 147 -22.07 4.10 -9.80
CA ILE A 147 -22.21 4.85 -8.55
C ILE A 147 -22.88 6.18 -8.81
N GLU A 148 -23.70 6.62 -7.88
CA GLU A 148 -24.20 7.98 -7.82
C GLU A 148 -23.96 8.53 -6.41
N ALA A 149 -23.39 9.73 -6.34
CA ALA A 149 -23.21 10.45 -5.09
C ALA A 149 -23.74 11.87 -5.25
N ILE A 150 -24.33 12.40 -4.18
CA ILE A 150 -24.89 13.77 -4.13
C ILE A 150 -24.26 14.49 -2.95
N ASP A 151 -23.89 15.75 -3.18
CA ASP A 151 -23.51 16.65 -2.08
C ASP A 151 -24.73 17.06 -1.29
N ARG A 152 -24.66 16.92 0.03
CA ARG A 152 -25.67 17.37 0.99
C ARG A 152 -24.98 18.07 2.15
N GLU A 153 -25.74 18.66 3.03
CA GLU A 153 -25.19 19.18 4.30
C GLU A 153 -24.35 18.08 4.99
N GLY A 154 -23.05 18.35 5.16
CA GLY A 154 -22.07 17.41 5.73
C GLY A 154 -21.30 16.54 4.69
N GLY A 155 -21.33 16.92 3.40
CA GLY A 155 -20.47 16.35 2.35
C GLY A 155 -21.16 15.38 1.39
N ALA A 156 -20.38 14.85 0.45
CA ALA A 156 -20.85 13.93 -0.56
C ALA A 156 -21.30 12.59 0.05
N ARG A 157 -22.50 12.14 -0.32
CA ARG A 157 -23.09 10.88 0.15
C ARG A 157 -23.43 9.99 -1.04
N LEU A 158 -23.17 8.70 -0.87
CA LEU A 158 -23.54 7.69 -1.86
C LEU A 158 -25.06 7.52 -1.86
N GLU A 159 -25.68 7.83 -3.00
CA GLU A 159 -27.13 7.71 -3.22
C GLU A 159 -27.48 6.35 -3.79
N SER A 160 -26.73 5.86 -4.78
CA SER A 160 -26.92 4.55 -5.37
C SER A 160 -25.60 3.85 -5.72
N LEU A 161 -25.63 2.52 -5.70
CA LEU A 161 -24.58 1.63 -6.14
C LEU A 161 -25.21 0.52 -7.01
N ARG A 162 -24.68 0.30 -8.19
CA ARG A 162 -25.07 -0.79 -9.08
C ARG A 162 -23.88 -1.71 -9.34
N ILE A 163 -24.13 -3.02 -9.27
CA ILE A 163 -23.16 -4.07 -9.58
C ILE A 163 -23.85 -5.08 -10.50
N GLY A 164 -23.56 -5.03 -11.80
CA GLY A 164 -24.32 -5.75 -12.81
C GLY A 164 -25.79 -5.33 -12.78
N HIS A 165 -26.67 -6.32 -12.64
CA HIS A 165 -28.12 -6.11 -12.50
C HIS A 165 -28.57 -5.78 -11.08
N LEU A 166 -27.68 -5.87 -10.08
CA LEU A 166 -28.02 -5.57 -8.69
C LEU A 166 -27.93 -4.07 -8.43
N GLY A 167 -29.02 -3.46 -8.03
CA GLY A 167 -29.10 -2.05 -7.65
C GLY A 167 -29.35 -1.89 -6.15
N PHE A 168 -28.61 -0.99 -5.54
CA PHE A 168 -28.69 -0.66 -4.12
C PHE A 168 -28.89 0.85 -3.98
N SER A 169 -29.92 1.28 -3.27
CA SER A 169 -30.11 2.68 -2.90
C SER A 169 -29.60 2.95 -1.48
N SER A 170 -29.41 4.22 -1.13
CA SER A 170 -29.07 4.64 0.22
C SER A 170 -30.16 4.23 1.24
N PRO A 171 -29.83 3.68 2.43
CA PRO A 171 -28.48 3.51 3.02
C PRO A 171 -27.77 2.20 2.61
N MET A 172 -28.47 1.28 1.89
CA MET A 172 -27.97 -0.05 1.55
C MET A 172 -26.72 0.02 0.67
N ALA A 173 -26.67 0.97 -0.26
CA ALA A 173 -25.48 1.25 -1.08
C ALA A 173 -24.24 1.51 -0.22
N GLY A 174 -24.39 2.31 0.85
CA GLY A 174 -23.34 2.59 1.81
C GLY A 174 -22.86 1.34 2.55
N TRP A 175 -23.77 0.47 2.98
CA TRP A 175 -23.41 -0.77 3.67
C TRP A 175 -22.69 -1.76 2.75
N VAL A 176 -23.15 -1.89 1.50
CA VAL A 176 -22.48 -2.74 0.51
C VAL A 176 -21.08 -2.23 0.23
N LEU A 177 -20.90 -0.93 0.00
CA LEU A 177 -19.58 -0.32 -0.20
C LEU A 177 -18.66 -0.53 1.02
N GLN A 178 -19.17 -0.29 2.24
CA GLN A 178 -18.41 -0.55 3.46
C GLN A 178 -18.02 -2.02 3.58
N GLY A 179 -18.94 -2.95 3.27
CA GLY A 179 -18.65 -4.38 3.24
C GLY A 179 -17.48 -4.71 2.31
N PHE A 180 -17.46 -4.15 1.10
CA PHE A 180 -16.33 -4.29 0.17
C PHE A 180 -15.02 -3.74 0.74
N LEU A 181 -15.05 -2.55 1.34
CA LEU A 181 -13.87 -1.93 1.94
C LEU A 181 -13.34 -2.69 3.17
N HIS A 182 -14.16 -3.52 3.82
CA HIS A 182 -13.74 -4.38 4.93
C HIS A 182 -13.13 -5.70 4.48
N LEU A 183 -13.26 -6.09 3.21
CA LEU A 183 -12.57 -7.28 2.71
C LEU A 183 -11.05 -7.15 2.89
N PRO A 184 -10.33 -8.23 3.24
CA PRO A 184 -8.88 -8.18 3.50
C PRO A 184 -8.07 -7.55 2.37
N ARG A 185 -8.55 -7.69 1.13
CA ARG A 185 -7.93 -7.12 -0.07
C ARG A 185 -8.01 -5.59 -0.14
N PHE A 186 -9.05 -4.99 0.46
CA PHE A 186 -9.32 -3.55 0.45
C PHE A 186 -9.11 -2.88 1.80
N SER A 187 -8.99 -3.63 2.88
CA SER A 187 -8.83 -3.11 4.24
C SER A 187 -7.62 -2.16 4.38
N ARG A 188 -6.54 -2.43 3.64
CA ARG A 188 -5.36 -1.57 3.58
C ARG A 188 -5.68 -0.18 3.01
N TYR A 189 -6.43 -0.14 1.89
CA TYR A 189 -6.81 1.13 1.26
C TYR A 189 -7.73 1.93 2.18
N ARG A 190 -8.65 1.27 2.86
CA ARG A 190 -9.50 1.91 3.86
C ARG A 190 -8.68 2.51 5.00
N ALA A 191 -7.75 1.75 5.57
CA ALA A 191 -6.89 2.21 6.66
C ALA A 191 -6.02 3.39 6.25
N LEU A 192 -5.62 3.47 4.97
CA LEU A 192 -4.86 4.59 4.41
C LEU A 192 -5.73 5.81 4.15
N LEU A 193 -6.90 5.63 3.55
CA LEU A 193 -7.73 6.73 3.07
C LEU A 193 -8.61 7.35 4.16
N THR A 194 -9.08 6.55 5.13
CA THR A 194 -9.98 7.05 6.19
C THR A 194 -9.38 8.20 7.03
N PRO A 195 -8.12 8.14 7.49
CA PRO A 195 -7.53 9.25 8.23
C PRO A 195 -7.14 10.43 7.35
N LEU A 196 -6.95 10.22 6.04
CA LEU A 196 -6.57 11.26 5.09
C LEU A 196 -7.77 12.10 4.67
N LEU A 197 -8.89 11.46 4.33
CA LEU A 197 -10.08 12.12 3.83
C LEU A 197 -10.92 12.65 5.00
N GLN A 198 -10.99 13.95 5.13
CA GLN A 198 -11.83 14.61 6.15
C GLN A 198 -13.24 14.81 5.63
N GLU A 199 -13.36 15.39 4.48
CA GLU A 199 -14.62 15.72 3.82
C GLU A 199 -14.44 15.59 2.31
N VAL A 200 -15.50 15.20 1.63
CA VAL A 200 -15.56 15.22 0.16
C VAL A 200 -16.79 16.06 -0.22
N ARG A 201 -16.59 17.10 -1.02
CA ARG A 201 -17.67 17.94 -1.52
C ARG A 201 -17.80 17.76 -3.03
N ILE A 202 -19.02 17.95 -3.52
CA ILE A 202 -19.31 18.04 -4.96
C ILE A 202 -19.94 19.40 -5.19
N ALA A 203 -19.22 20.30 -5.82
CA ALA A 203 -19.67 21.68 -6.06
C ALA A 203 -19.15 22.19 -7.40
N ASP A 204 -19.94 23.01 -8.09
CA ASP A 204 -19.58 23.65 -9.34
C ASP A 204 -19.04 22.68 -10.41
N GLY A 205 -19.66 21.50 -10.54
CA GLY A 205 -19.23 20.45 -11.48
C GLY A 205 -17.87 19.82 -11.15
N ARG A 206 -17.42 19.87 -9.90
CA ARG A 206 -16.13 19.38 -9.43
C ARG A 206 -16.26 18.56 -8.15
N LEU A 207 -15.40 17.55 -8.02
CA LEU A 207 -15.20 16.82 -6.78
C LEU A 207 -14.07 17.49 -5.98
N VAL A 208 -14.36 17.83 -4.74
CA VAL A 208 -13.46 18.58 -3.86
C VAL A 208 -13.19 17.77 -2.59
N PRO A 209 -12.25 16.81 -2.60
CA PRO A 209 -11.82 16.15 -1.39
C PRO A 209 -10.95 17.09 -0.54
N MET A 210 -11.27 17.15 0.75
CA MET A 210 -10.42 17.76 1.77
C MET A 210 -9.55 16.69 2.42
N VAL A 211 -8.24 16.87 2.33
CA VAL A 211 -7.25 15.93 2.84
C VAL A 211 -6.49 16.58 3.98
N ARG A 212 -6.51 15.92 5.16
CA ARG A 212 -5.64 16.32 6.27
C ARG A 212 -4.26 15.74 6.05
N TRP A 213 -3.27 16.61 6.15
CA TRP A 213 -1.88 16.28 5.95
C TRP A 213 -1.06 16.63 7.20
N ASN A 214 -0.55 15.62 7.89
CA ASN A 214 0.38 15.83 9.00
C ASN A 214 1.43 14.71 9.05
N SER A 215 2.52 14.95 9.79
CA SER A 215 3.61 13.97 9.97
C SER A 215 3.15 12.67 10.62
N GLU A 216 2.13 12.72 11.47
CA GLU A 216 1.54 11.54 12.12
C GLU A 216 0.83 10.64 11.10
N ILE A 217 0.12 11.21 10.13
CA ILE A 217 -0.51 10.45 9.03
C ILE A 217 0.56 9.78 8.17
N LEU A 218 1.66 10.46 7.87
CA LEU A 218 2.79 9.84 7.16
C LEU A 218 3.39 8.67 7.94
N GLY A 219 3.52 8.81 9.26
CA GLY A 219 3.93 7.73 10.16
C GLY A 219 2.95 6.56 10.16
N ASN A 220 1.65 6.84 10.20
CA ASN A 220 0.59 5.82 10.14
C ASN A 220 0.52 5.13 8.77
N LEU A 221 0.72 5.86 7.67
CA LEU A 221 0.83 5.30 6.32
C LEU A 221 1.96 4.27 6.25
N ARG A 222 3.13 4.57 6.79
CA ARG A 222 4.26 3.64 6.90
C ARG A 222 3.93 2.41 7.75
N GLY A 223 3.16 2.59 8.83
CA GLY A 223 2.73 1.51 9.73
C GLY A 223 1.75 0.49 9.10
N VAL A 224 1.02 0.87 8.05
CA VAL A 224 0.07 0.00 7.33
C VAL A 224 0.74 -0.76 6.17
N MET A 225 2.00 -0.47 5.86
CA MET A 225 2.73 -1.05 4.74
C MET A 225 3.11 -2.54 4.88
N PRO A 226 3.39 -3.11 6.09
CA PRO A 226 3.75 -4.51 6.20
C PRO A 226 2.63 -5.44 5.72
N LEU A 227 2.97 -6.39 4.88
CA LEU A 227 2.09 -7.49 4.48
C LEU A 227 2.06 -8.57 5.58
N PRO A 228 1.04 -9.42 5.64
CA PRO A 228 1.08 -10.59 6.52
C PRO A 228 2.33 -11.45 6.32
N SER A 229 2.81 -11.57 5.08
CA SER A 229 4.05 -12.28 4.73
C SER A 229 5.33 -11.65 5.26
N ASP A 230 5.30 -10.37 5.61
CA ASP A 230 6.47 -9.68 6.18
C ASP A 230 6.68 -10.00 7.65
N LYS A 231 5.60 -10.43 8.39
CA LYS A 231 5.61 -10.62 9.84
C LYS A 231 6.71 -11.57 10.33
N GLU A 232 6.99 -12.64 9.60
CA GLU A 232 8.02 -13.61 9.96
C GLU A 232 9.43 -13.11 9.69
N ARG A 233 9.59 -12.17 8.75
CA ARG A 233 10.89 -11.63 8.33
C ARG A 233 11.34 -10.44 9.15
N LEU A 234 10.41 -9.55 9.50
CA LEU A 234 10.74 -8.31 10.22
C LEU A 234 11.57 -8.54 11.49
N PRO A 235 11.30 -9.53 12.37
CA PRO A 235 12.13 -9.80 13.55
C PRO A 235 13.58 -10.13 13.19
N ILE A 236 13.81 -10.89 12.11
CA ILE A 236 15.14 -11.30 11.67
C ILE A 236 15.96 -10.09 11.23
N TYR A 237 15.35 -9.19 10.45
CA TYR A 237 16.02 -7.95 10.00
C TYR A 237 16.20 -6.95 11.13
N ARG A 238 15.29 -6.89 12.09
CA ARG A 238 15.45 -6.08 13.33
C ARG A 238 16.62 -6.56 14.16
N GLN A 239 16.75 -7.87 14.34
CA GLN A 239 17.90 -8.45 15.03
C GLN A 239 19.20 -8.11 14.29
N LYS A 240 19.26 -8.25 12.96
CA LYS A 240 20.43 -7.88 12.17
C LYS A 240 20.79 -6.42 12.31
N LEU A 241 19.81 -5.53 12.29
CA LEU A 241 20.02 -4.10 12.50
C LEU A 241 20.54 -3.81 13.91
N ALA A 242 20.04 -4.53 14.94
CA ALA A 242 20.53 -4.41 16.30
C ALA A 242 22.01 -4.80 16.41
N GLU A 243 22.43 -5.88 15.76
CA GLU A 243 23.85 -6.29 15.68
C GLU A 243 24.72 -5.20 15.09
N VAL A 244 24.27 -4.56 14.00
CA VAL A 244 24.99 -3.48 13.32
C VAL A 244 25.08 -2.22 14.18
N LEU A 245 24.03 -1.90 14.93
CA LEU A 245 23.99 -0.71 15.77
C LEU A 245 24.79 -0.88 17.09
N ASN A 246 24.95 -2.11 17.56
CA ASN A 246 25.72 -2.44 18.77
C ASN A 246 27.22 -2.68 18.48
N ASP A 247 27.75 -2.07 17.43
CA ASP A 247 29.16 -2.20 17.00
C ASP A 247 30.17 -1.51 17.94
N GLY A 248 29.74 -1.04 19.11
CA GLY A 248 30.55 -0.39 20.12
C GLY A 248 30.86 1.08 19.82
N THR A 249 30.33 1.68 18.77
CA THR A 249 30.51 3.10 18.46
C THR A 249 29.41 3.94 19.10
N GLU A 250 29.76 4.92 19.93
CA GLU A 250 28.83 5.87 20.57
C GLU A 250 28.54 7.09 19.68
N ASN A 251 28.34 6.89 18.39
CA ASN A 251 28.04 7.98 17.46
C ASN A 251 26.55 8.31 17.44
N ARG A 252 26.25 9.61 17.54
CA ARG A 252 24.87 10.13 17.40
C ARG A 252 24.31 9.93 15.98
N TYR A 253 25.18 9.81 14.99
CA TYR A 253 24.81 9.73 13.57
C TYR A 253 25.30 8.43 12.95
N VAL A 254 24.54 7.92 11.97
CA VAL A 254 24.91 6.77 11.15
C VAL A 254 24.53 7.02 9.69
N ARG A 255 25.42 6.71 8.75
CA ARG A 255 25.10 6.81 7.32
C ARG A 255 24.17 5.70 6.90
N LEU A 256 23.15 6.03 6.08
CA LEU A 256 22.14 5.06 5.62
C LEU A 256 22.80 3.85 4.94
N VAL A 257 23.77 4.06 4.08
CA VAL A 257 24.45 2.97 3.35
C VAL A 257 25.11 1.95 4.30
N ARG A 258 25.60 2.41 5.47
CA ARG A 258 26.21 1.54 6.48
C ARG A 258 25.17 0.62 7.15
N LEU A 259 23.91 1.03 7.21
CA LEU A 259 22.81 0.18 7.68
C LEU A 259 22.29 -0.72 6.55
N MET A 260 22.22 -0.20 5.33
CA MET A 260 21.67 -0.94 4.19
C MET A 260 22.55 -2.13 3.80
N GLN A 261 23.86 -1.96 3.75
CA GLN A 261 24.78 -3.00 3.30
C GLN A 261 24.60 -4.34 4.04
N PRO A 262 24.67 -4.42 5.39
CA PRO A 262 24.52 -5.70 6.10
C PRO A 262 23.10 -6.27 6.01
N LEU A 263 22.06 -5.42 5.89
CA LEU A 263 20.70 -5.88 5.71
C LEU A 263 20.47 -6.46 4.31
N PHE A 264 21.06 -5.84 3.28
CA PHE A 264 20.99 -6.36 1.92
C PHE A 264 21.90 -7.56 1.68
N THR A 265 23.00 -7.71 2.43
CA THR A 265 23.78 -8.96 2.48
C THR A 265 22.92 -10.08 3.03
N LEU A 266 22.24 -9.86 4.15
CA LEU A 266 21.28 -10.83 4.70
C LEU A 266 20.15 -11.14 3.72
N ALA A 267 19.61 -10.11 3.03
CA ALA A 267 18.56 -10.28 2.04
C ALA A 267 19.04 -11.15 0.85
N HIS A 268 20.29 -10.99 0.41
CA HIS A 268 20.88 -11.79 -0.65
C HIS A 268 21.02 -13.26 -0.24
N GLU A 269 21.62 -13.52 0.93
CA GLU A 269 21.81 -14.87 1.47
C GLU A 269 20.47 -15.60 1.64
N ARG A 270 19.50 -14.94 2.25
CA ARG A 270 18.17 -15.50 2.49
C ARG A 270 17.36 -15.64 1.21
N GLY A 271 17.42 -14.64 0.34
CA GLY A 271 16.72 -14.63 -0.95
C GLY A 271 17.18 -15.77 -1.87
N GLN A 272 18.47 -16.12 -1.83
CA GLN A 272 18.98 -17.30 -2.51
C GLN A 272 18.49 -18.60 -1.87
N ALA A 273 18.51 -18.70 -0.53
CA ALA A 273 18.14 -19.91 0.18
C ALA A 273 16.65 -20.24 0.05
N ASN A 274 15.76 -19.23 0.16
CA ASN A 274 14.30 -19.43 0.17
C ASN A 274 13.63 -19.10 -1.18
N ARG A 275 14.37 -18.62 -2.17
CA ARG A 275 13.88 -18.17 -3.49
C ARG A 275 12.82 -17.06 -3.43
N GLN A 276 12.92 -16.18 -2.43
CA GLN A 276 11.99 -15.09 -2.21
C GLN A 276 12.72 -13.73 -2.07
N PRO A 277 13.51 -13.30 -3.05
CA PRO A 277 14.33 -12.10 -2.97
C PRO A 277 13.48 -10.81 -2.83
N ILE A 278 12.29 -10.78 -3.38
CA ILE A 278 11.36 -9.64 -3.29
C ILE A 278 10.94 -9.40 -1.84
N GLU A 279 10.52 -10.45 -1.15
CA GLU A 279 10.05 -10.41 0.23
C GLU A 279 11.18 -10.05 1.20
N GLU A 280 12.39 -10.51 0.93
CA GLU A 280 13.56 -10.17 1.72
C GLU A 280 13.94 -8.69 1.56
N ASN A 281 13.92 -8.15 0.33
CA ASN A 281 14.13 -6.71 0.09
C ASN A 281 13.07 -5.84 0.78
N ARG A 282 11.81 -6.27 0.73
CA ARG A 282 10.72 -5.58 1.44
C ARG A 282 11.01 -5.49 2.93
N ALA A 283 11.35 -6.61 3.56
CA ALA A 283 11.62 -6.65 4.99
C ALA A 283 12.81 -5.76 5.38
N ALA A 284 13.88 -5.75 4.59
CA ALA A 284 15.04 -4.89 4.81
C ALA A 284 14.65 -3.39 4.78
N LEU A 285 13.92 -2.96 3.74
CA LEU A 285 13.51 -1.55 3.60
C LEU A 285 12.50 -1.13 4.66
N LEU A 286 11.55 -2.00 5.03
CA LEU A 286 10.59 -1.72 6.10
C LEU A 286 11.30 -1.50 7.45
N VAL A 287 12.26 -2.35 7.79
CA VAL A 287 13.03 -2.25 9.06
C VAL A 287 13.89 -0.98 9.10
N LEU A 288 14.52 -0.61 7.98
CA LEU A 288 15.29 0.63 7.89
C LEU A 288 14.40 1.87 8.09
N SER A 289 13.23 1.89 7.49
CA SER A 289 12.29 3.00 7.64
C SER A 289 11.67 3.06 9.04
N ASP A 290 11.33 1.91 9.63
CA ASP A 290 10.84 1.85 11.01
C ASP A 290 11.89 2.41 11.98
N TYR A 291 13.18 2.08 11.79
CA TYR A 291 14.27 2.60 12.61
C TYR A 291 14.45 4.10 12.44
N GLU A 292 14.47 4.59 11.20
CA GLU A 292 14.63 6.01 10.89
C GLU A 292 13.51 6.85 11.54
N THR A 293 12.24 6.39 11.45
CA THR A 293 11.08 7.11 12.03
C THR A 293 11.02 7.06 13.55
N GLY A 294 11.87 6.26 14.17
CA GLY A 294 11.87 6.14 15.62
C GLY A 294 10.74 5.30 16.17
N LYS A 295 10.12 4.44 15.37
CA LYS A 295 9.10 3.52 15.84
C LYS A 295 9.67 2.59 16.89
N ASP A 296 9.06 2.56 18.07
CA ASP A 296 9.46 1.64 19.11
C ASP A 296 9.13 0.22 18.67
N TRP A 297 10.13 -0.63 18.67
CA TRP A 297 9.95 -2.04 18.49
C TRP A 297 9.74 -2.68 19.85
N GLU A 298 8.60 -3.26 20.08
CA GLU A 298 8.45 -4.20 21.17
C GLU A 298 9.36 -5.38 20.88
N ASN A 299 10.47 -5.44 21.59
CA ASN A 299 11.32 -6.62 21.56
C ASN A 299 10.54 -7.76 22.18
N PRO A 300 10.48 -8.93 21.54
CA PRO A 300 9.88 -10.12 22.16
C PRO A 300 10.45 -10.46 23.53
N ASP A 301 11.69 -10.02 23.79
CA ASP A 301 12.45 -10.31 25.01
C ASP A 301 12.47 -9.16 26.02
N GLY A 302 11.85 -8.02 25.73
CA GLY A 302 11.75 -6.87 26.66
C GLY A 302 13.07 -6.22 27.07
N GLN A 303 14.22 -6.61 26.52
CA GLN A 303 15.53 -6.28 27.11
C GLN A 303 16.47 -5.40 26.28
N THR A 304 16.23 -5.15 25.00
CA THR A 304 17.20 -4.38 24.20
C THR A 304 16.57 -3.16 23.55
N THR A 305 16.74 -2.00 24.19
CA THR A 305 16.52 -0.72 23.52
C THR A 305 17.64 -0.54 22.49
N LEU A 306 17.28 -0.46 21.20
CA LEU A 306 18.25 -0.15 20.15
C LEU A 306 18.87 1.23 20.38
N PRO A 307 20.19 1.38 20.17
CA PRO A 307 20.82 2.70 20.18
C PRO A 307 20.14 3.61 19.14
N ARG A 308 19.65 4.75 19.60
CA ARG A 308 19.01 5.76 18.74
C ARG A 308 20.08 6.62 18.09
N ARG A 309 20.29 6.41 16.79
CA ARG A 309 21.17 7.23 15.96
C ARG A 309 20.36 7.89 14.85
N GLN A 310 20.66 9.14 14.55
CA GLN A 310 20.07 9.84 13.43
C GLN A 310 20.66 9.30 12.11
N VAL A 311 19.80 8.90 11.19
CA VAL A 311 20.22 8.35 9.90
C VAL A 311 20.55 9.50 8.95
N LEU A 312 21.70 9.43 8.28
CA LEU A 312 22.14 10.41 7.31
C LEU A 312 22.21 9.81 5.91
N LEU A 313 21.73 10.56 4.93
CA LEU A 313 22.00 10.37 3.51
C LEU A 313 22.49 11.72 2.93
N ASN A 314 23.57 11.71 2.18
CA ASN A 314 24.25 12.94 1.71
C ASN A 314 24.52 13.94 2.86
N LYS A 315 24.91 13.42 4.03
CA LYS A 315 25.19 14.17 5.29
C LYS A 315 23.97 14.90 5.86
N ARG A 316 22.74 14.58 5.44
CA ARG A 316 21.50 15.22 5.88
C ARG A 316 20.52 14.17 6.43
N ILE A 317 19.79 14.54 7.47
CA ILE A 317 18.75 13.71 8.10
C ILE A 317 17.50 13.70 7.23
N ASP A 318 17.05 14.87 6.80
CA ASP A 318 15.85 15.05 5.97
C ASP A 318 15.95 14.25 4.66
N THR A 319 17.11 14.29 3.98
CA THR A 319 17.35 13.49 2.78
C THR A 319 17.17 11.98 3.03
N ALA A 320 17.63 11.47 4.18
CA ALA A 320 17.41 10.07 4.54
C ALA A 320 15.93 9.77 4.82
N GLN A 321 15.22 10.70 5.45
CA GLN A 321 13.78 10.60 5.75
C GLN A 321 12.93 10.55 4.48
N HIS A 322 13.16 11.48 3.56
CA HIS A 322 12.53 11.52 2.26
C HIS A 322 12.79 10.23 1.48
N PHE A 323 14.05 9.83 1.36
CA PHE A 323 14.46 8.65 0.61
C PHE A 323 13.80 7.36 1.15
N LEU A 324 13.93 7.08 2.45
CA LEU A 324 13.36 5.86 3.05
C LEU A 324 11.84 5.88 3.04
N GLY A 325 11.24 7.04 3.31
CA GLY A 325 9.80 7.22 3.25
C GLY A 325 9.24 6.89 1.87
N ALA A 326 9.82 7.47 0.83
CA ALA A 326 9.40 7.21 -0.54
C ALA A 326 9.69 5.76 -0.98
N ALA A 327 10.81 5.17 -0.54
CA ALA A 327 11.13 3.78 -0.83
C ALA A 327 10.07 2.81 -0.28
N VAL A 328 9.71 2.95 1.00
CA VAL A 328 8.70 2.10 1.64
C VAL A 328 7.32 2.28 1.01
N MET A 329 6.90 3.51 0.74
CA MET A 329 5.64 3.76 0.06
C MET A 329 5.59 3.08 -1.32
N ALA A 330 6.70 3.08 -2.06
CA ALA A 330 6.80 2.45 -3.38
C ALA A 330 6.74 0.91 -3.33
N LEU A 331 7.07 0.26 -2.19
CA LEU A 331 6.93 -1.19 -2.00
C LEU A 331 5.50 -1.69 -2.16
N SER A 332 4.51 -0.85 -1.93
CA SER A 332 3.09 -1.22 -2.06
C SER A 332 2.59 -1.28 -3.51
N GLY A 333 3.44 -0.97 -4.49
CA GLY A 333 3.06 -0.86 -5.90
C GLY A 333 2.23 0.40 -6.22
N GLN A 334 2.14 1.35 -5.27
CA GLN A 334 1.36 2.58 -5.39
C GLN A 334 2.26 3.79 -5.76
N GLY A 335 3.26 3.60 -6.61
CA GLY A 335 4.25 4.63 -6.94
C GLY A 335 3.67 6.00 -7.32
N THR A 336 2.47 6.06 -7.94
CA THR A 336 1.82 7.34 -8.29
C THR A 336 1.25 8.04 -7.06
N LEU A 337 0.68 7.30 -6.10
CA LEU A 337 0.21 7.89 -4.85
C LEU A 337 1.39 8.47 -4.06
N VAL A 338 2.54 7.80 -4.09
CA VAL A 338 3.79 8.27 -3.48
C VAL A 338 4.29 9.57 -4.13
N GLU A 339 4.29 9.61 -5.45
CA GLU A 339 4.69 10.82 -6.19
C GLU A 339 3.71 11.98 -5.94
N MET A 340 2.41 11.69 -5.84
CA MET A 340 1.39 12.67 -5.45
C MET A 340 1.59 13.17 -4.02
N ILE A 341 1.90 12.28 -3.10
CA ILE A 341 2.14 12.59 -1.69
C ILE A 341 3.42 13.43 -1.54
N GLY A 342 4.51 13.06 -2.20
CA GLY A 342 5.76 13.81 -2.20
C GLY A 342 5.58 15.21 -2.76
N LEU A 343 4.96 15.34 -3.93
CA LEU A 343 4.69 16.63 -4.55
C LEU A 343 3.74 17.51 -3.70
N ALA A 344 2.72 16.91 -3.10
CA ALA A 344 1.81 17.63 -2.20
C ALA A 344 2.52 18.15 -0.95
N LYS A 345 3.51 17.41 -0.43
CA LYS A 345 4.36 17.84 0.68
C LYS A 345 5.23 19.04 0.27
N GLU A 346 5.95 18.95 -0.84
CA GLU A 346 6.82 20.03 -1.32
C GLU A 346 6.05 21.34 -1.57
N LEU A 347 4.81 21.25 -2.05
CA LEU A 347 3.91 22.40 -2.15
C LEU A 347 3.51 22.98 -0.79
N HIS A 348 3.39 22.12 0.23
CA HIS A 348 3.11 22.56 1.58
C HIS A 348 4.29 23.33 2.16
N ASP A 349 5.49 22.80 2.01
CA ASP A 349 6.71 23.37 2.57
C ASP A 349 7.05 24.76 2.01
N THR A 350 6.57 25.10 0.78
CA THR A 350 6.68 26.47 0.25
C THR A 350 5.89 27.52 1.04
N HIS A 351 4.85 27.11 1.77
CA HIS A 351 3.98 28.02 2.51
C HIS A 351 4.29 28.07 4.00
N ASP A 352 4.89 27.02 4.57
CA ASP A 352 5.12 26.88 6.02
C ASP A 352 6.56 27.18 6.48
N GLY A 353 7.39 27.82 5.63
CA GLY A 353 8.69 28.38 6.04
C GLY A 353 9.91 27.52 5.80
N SER A 354 9.80 26.25 5.37
CA SER A 354 10.97 25.45 4.95
C SER A 354 11.32 25.67 3.47
N GLY A 355 10.35 26.12 2.66
CA GLY A 355 10.51 26.38 1.23
C GLY A 355 10.52 25.12 0.37
N PHE A 356 10.32 25.29 -0.95
CA PHE A 356 10.41 24.20 -1.92
C PHE A 356 11.86 23.74 -2.11
N SER A 357 12.08 22.42 -2.11
CA SER A 357 13.39 21.80 -2.21
C SER A 357 13.45 20.76 -3.34
N PHE A 358 14.25 21.01 -4.38
CA PHE A 358 14.55 19.99 -5.38
C PHE A 358 15.47 18.89 -4.85
N ILE A 359 16.19 19.14 -3.75
CA ILE A 359 16.97 18.11 -3.05
C ILE A 359 16.04 17.06 -2.46
N ASP A 360 14.96 17.50 -1.79
CA ASP A 360 13.98 16.59 -1.19
C ASP A 360 13.19 15.84 -2.26
N LEU A 361 12.81 16.53 -3.34
CA LEU A 361 12.19 15.90 -4.49
C LEU A 361 13.09 14.83 -5.12
N ALA A 362 14.39 15.08 -5.23
CA ALA A 362 15.35 14.10 -5.74
C ALA A 362 15.50 12.91 -4.79
N ALA A 363 15.49 13.13 -3.47
CA ALA A 363 15.52 12.07 -2.47
C ALA A 363 14.24 11.19 -2.54
N ASP A 364 13.08 11.81 -2.65
CA ASP A 364 11.79 11.11 -2.83
C ASP A 364 11.79 10.27 -4.12
N GLN A 365 12.22 10.83 -5.24
CA GLN A 365 12.28 10.11 -6.51
C GLN A 365 13.26 8.94 -6.49
N ALA A 366 14.46 9.15 -5.91
CA ALA A 366 15.46 8.10 -5.78
C ALA A 366 14.98 6.96 -4.88
N GLY A 367 14.41 7.30 -3.71
CA GLY A 367 13.81 6.33 -2.81
C GLY A 367 12.67 5.55 -3.44
N ALA A 368 11.74 6.24 -4.10
CA ALA A 368 10.63 5.60 -4.82
C ALA A 368 11.12 4.67 -5.94
N MET A 369 12.19 5.03 -6.64
CA MET A 369 12.80 4.17 -7.65
C MET A 369 13.39 2.92 -7.02
N LEU A 370 14.14 3.04 -5.92
CA LEU A 370 14.67 1.90 -5.19
C LEU A 370 13.54 0.96 -4.75
N GLY A 371 12.51 1.48 -4.09
CA GLY A 371 11.38 0.69 -3.62
C GLY A 371 10.67 -0.08 -4.73
N ARG A 372 10.46 0.57 -5.90
CA ARG A 372 9.87 -0.09 -7.09
C ARG A 372 10.75 -1.21 -7.63
N TYR A 373 12.04 -0.95 -7.82
CA TYR A 373 12.97 -1.91 -8.40
C TYR A 373 13.24 -3.08 -7.45
N ALA A 374 13.32 -2.83 -6.15
CA ALA A 374 13.52 -3.86 -5.14
C ALA A 374 12.45 -4.96 -5.11
N VAL A 375 11.23 -4.66 -5.64
CA VAL A 375 10.09 -5.59 -5.63
C VAL A 375 9.46 -5.82 -7.01
N ARG A 376 10.11 -5.41 -8.08
CA ARG A 376 9.55 -5.47 -9.43
C ARG A 376 9.51 -6.88 -10.00
N THR A 377 10.66 -7.55 -10.02
CA THR A 377 10.83 -8.96 -10.43
C THR A 377 11.91 -9.60 -9.55
N PRO A 378 11.93 -10.95 -9.45
CA PRO A 378 12.96 -11.66 -8.69
C PRO A 378 14.39 -11.32 -9.16
N GLU A 379 14.62 -11.22 -10.47
CA GLU A 379 15.94 -10.91 -11.06
C GLU A 379 16.39 -9.51 -10.66
N MET A 380 15.48 -8.53 -10.72
CA MET A 380 15.77 -7.17 -10.30
C MET A 380 16.01 -7.09 -8.78
N ALA A 381 15.26 -7.85 -8.00
CA ALA A 381 15.44 -7.91 -6.55
C ALA A 381 16.83 -8.46 -6.19
N VAL A 382 17.28 -9.53 -6.87
CA VAL A 382 18.62 -10.10 -6.70
C VAL A 382 19.70 -9.09 -7.12
N HIS A 383 19.53 -8.42 -8.27
CA HIS A 383 20.46 -7.40 -8.74
C HIS A 383 20.66 -6.26 -7.70
N ILE A 384 19.58 -5.78 -7.11
CA ILE A 384 19.63 -4.76 -6.02
C ILE A 384 20.41 -5.32 -4.81
N GLN A 385 20.15 -6.57 -4.42
CA GLN A 385 20.87 -7.25 -3.33
C GLN A 385 22.36 -7.33 -3.61
N GLU A 386 22.75 -7.78 -4.80
CA GLU A 386 24.16 -7.93 -5.19
C GLU A 386 24.92 -6.62 -5.13
N ILE A 387 24.32 -5.53 -5.61
CA ILE A 387 24.99 -4.22 -5.59
C ILE A 387 25.10 -3.67 -4.19
N LEU A 388 24.00 -3.71 -3.41
CA LEU A 388 23.97 -3.13 -2.07
C LEU A 388 24.70 -3.96 -1.01
N SER A 389 24.92 -5.25 -1.25
CA SER A 389 25.69 -6.13 -0.34
C SER A 389 27.20 -5.98 -0.47
N ARG A 390 27.70 -5.37 -1.56
CA ARG A 390 29.14 -5.26 -1.80
C ARG A 390 29.82 -4.39 -0.74
N ASN A 391 31.01 -4.83 -0.32
CA ASN A 391 31.84 -4.04 0.57
C ASN A 391 32.25 -2.71 -0.08
N GLY A 392 32.19 -1.61 0.70
CA GLY A 392 32.51 -0.29 0.18
C GLY A 392 31.37 0.38 -0.59
N ALA A 393 30.15 -0.13 -0.45
CA ALA A 393 28.97 0.59 -0.96
C ALA A 393 28.96 2.03 -0.44
N ASP A 394 28.75 3.00 -1.33
CA ASP A 394 28.69 4.41 -1.00
C ASP A 394 27.32 5.02 -1.31
N GLU A 395 27.11 6.25 -0.86
CA GLU A 395 25.84 6.94 -1.05
C GLU A 395 25.54 7.29 -2.52
N GLY A 396 26.57 7.32 -3.39
CA GLY A 396 26.42 7.52 -4.82
C GLY A 396 25.71 6.37 -5.54
N LEU A 397 25.51 5.22 -4.87
CA LEU A 397 24.63 4.15 -5.37
C LEU A 397 23.16 4.48 -5.16
N LEU A 398 22.83 5.22 -4.09
CA LEU A 398 21.46 5.47 -3.64
C LEU A 398 20.89 6.76 -4.21
N ILE A 399 21.70 7.79 -4.28
CA ILE A 399 21.27 9.15 -4.61
C ILE A 399 22.31 9.83 -5.51
N PRO A 400 21.88 10.60 -6.53
CA PRO A 400 22.79 11.32 -7.40
C PRO A 400 23.38 12.55 -6.69
N GLN A 401 24.27 13.26 -7.39
CA GLN A 401 24.76 14.56 -6.93
C GLN A 401 23.60 15.54 -6.77
N LEU A 402 23.48 16.15 -5.57
CA LEU A 402 22.38 17.07 -5.22
C LEU A 402 22.83 18.52 -5.06
N LYS A 403 24.15 18.77 -4.97
CA LYS A 403 24.72 20.03 -4.52
C LYS A 403 24.34 21.27 -5.38
N ASP A 404 23.97 21.04 -6.63
CA ASP A 404 23.58 22.07 -7.59
C ASP A 404 22.06 22.26 -7.70
N LEU A 405 21.29 21.46 -6.98
CA LEU A 405 19.83 21.57 -6.99
C LEU A 405 19.35 22.70 -6.07
N PRO A 406 18.37 23.50 -6.53
CA PRO A 406 17.77 24.56 -5.72
C PRO A 406 17.06 23.98 -4.48
N GLU A 407 17.23 24.63 -3.34
CA GLU A 407 16.56 24.28 -2.08
C GLU A 407 16.07 25.54 -1.34
N SER A 408 15.19 25.34 -0.36
CA SER A 408 14.67 26.38 0.55
C SER A 408 14.05 27.57 -0.21
N MET A 409 13.38 27.32 -1.33
CA MET A 409 12.74 28.36 -2.12
C MET A 409 11.36 28.68 -1.53
N ASP A 410 11.19 29.92 -1.09
CA ASP A 410 9.86 30.42 -0.75
C ASP A 410 8.97 30.55 -2.01
N THR A 411 7.70 30.87 -1.81
CA THR A 411 6.71 30.99 -2.91
C THR A 411 7.16 31.99 -3.97
N GLN A 412 7.79 33.11 -3.58
CA GLN A 412 8.22 34.14 -4.52
C GLN A 412 9.45 33.70 -5.32
N ALA A 413 10.44 33.11 -4.67
CA ALA A 413 11.64 32.56 -5.30
C ALA A 413 11.27 31.40 -6.26
N PHE A 414 10.37 30.51 -5.84
CA PHE A 414 9.87 29.46 -6.71
C PHE A 414 9.13 30.02 -7.93
N ALA A 415 8.18 30.93 -7.72
CA ALA A 415 7.40 31.54 -8.81
C ALA A 415 8.29 32.33 -9.78
N SER A 416 9.31 33.02 -9.31
CA SER A 416 10.24 33.79 -10.17
C SER A 416 11.06 32.89 -11.09
N ARG A 417 11.49 31.71 -10.62
CA ARG A 417 12.36 30.79 -11.36
C ARG A 417 11.60 29.74 -12.15
N PHE A 418 10.54 29.19 -11.59
CA PHE A 418 9.80 28.06 -12.14
C PHE A 418 8.35 28.41 -12.52
N LYS A 419 7.89 29.64 -12.25
CA LYS A 419 6.54 30.15 -12.50
C LYS A 419 5.47 29.34 -11.75
N LYS A 420 5.35 28.05 -12.07
CA LYS A 420 4.42 27.09 -11.45
C LYS A 420 4.98 25.67 -11.61
N ILE A 421 4.44 24.74 -10.83
CA ILE A 421 4.63 23.30 -11.03
C ILE A 421 4.04 22.97 -12.40
N ASP A 422 4.59 22.23 -13.26
CA ASP A 422 4.19 21.98 -14.66
C ASP A 422 4.68 23.01 -15.69
N SER A 423 5.44 24.00 -15.27
CA SER A 423 6.10 24.86 -16.25
C SER A 423 7.19 24.09 -17.00
N PRO A 424 7.57 24.51 -18.22
CA PRO A 424 8.68 23.90 -18.93
C PRO A 424 9.98 23.89 -18.12
N GLU A 425 10.23 24.96 -17.35
CA GLU A 425 11.41 25.10 -16.51
C GLU A 425 11.40 24.11 -15.35
N TYR A 426 10.23 23.88 -14.72
CA TYR A 426 10.06 22.89 -13.66
C TYR A 426 10.20 21.46 -14.20
N GLU A 427 9.53 21.14 -15.31
CA GLU A 427 9.62 19.81 -15.92
C GLU A 427 11.04 19.51 -16.43
N ALA A 428 11.78 20.49 -16.94
CA ALA A 428 13.18 20.31 -17.32
C ALA A 428 14.05 19.92 -16.10
N MET A 429 13.87 20.61 -14.96
CA MET A 429 14.57 20.26 -13.71
C MET A 429 14.21 18.85 -13.20
N LYS A 430 12.95 18.50 -13.28
CA LYS A 430 12.47 17.18 -12.87
C LYS A 430 13.02 16.08 -13.79
N GLN A 431 13.06 16.30 -15.08
CA GLN A 431 13.65 15.36 -16.06
C GLN A 431 15.16 15.22 -15.84
N GLU A 432 15.86 16.29 -15.52
CA GLU A 432 17.28 16.26 -15.16
C GLU A 432 17.51 15.37 -13.93
N ILE A 433 16.72 15.55 -12.86
CA ILE A 433 16.78 14.72 -11.66
C ILE A 433 16.51 13.24 -11.99
N ASP A 434 15.45 12.95 -12.76
CA ASP A 434 15.10 11.58 -13.17
C ASP A 434 16.21 10.93 -13.99
N SER A 435 16.82 11.68 -14.91
CA SER A 435 17.98 11.23 -15.71
C SER A 435 19.18 10.88 -14.81
N ARG A 436 19.51 11.74 -13.86
CA ARG A 436 20.60 11.48 -12.91
C ARG A 436 20.34 10.23 -12.08
N ILE A 437 19.10 10.03 -11.59
CA ILE A 437 18.73 8.84 -10.81
C ILE A 437 18.84 7.59 -11.67
N ARG A 438 18.32 7.60 -12.90
CA ARG A 438 18.40 6.45 -13.83
C ARG A 438 19.83 6.10 -14.20
N SER A 439 20.75 7.06 -14.15
CA SER A 439 22.17 6.84 -14.45
C SER A 439 22.94 6.15 -13.32
N LEU A 440 22.34 6.01 -12.12
CA LEU A 440 22.98 5.36 -10.98
C LEU A 440 23.31 3.89 -11.31
N PRO A 441 24.46 3.37 -10.82
CA PRO A 441 24.86 1.98 -11.06
C PRO A 441 23.79 0.96 -10.63
N LEU A 442 23.03 1.29 -9.58
CA LEU A 442 21.97 0.47 -9.02
C LEU A 442 20.87 0.09 -10.03
N TYR A 443 20.67 0.89 -11.08
CA TYR A 443 19.59 0.70 -12.08
C TYR A 443 20.09 0.31 -13.46
N LYS A 444 21.43 0.17 -13.63
CA LYS A 444 22.04 -0.33 -14.86
C LYS A 444 22.04 -1.86 -14.80
N VAL A 445 21.02 -2.47 -15.38
CA VAL A 445 20.99 -3.92 -15.62
C VAL A 445 21.87 -4.19 -16.84
N GLN A 446 22.92 -4.99 -16.67
CA GLN A 446 23.77 -5.48 -17.78
C GLN A 446 23.04 -6.56 -18.56
#